data_5bdd53e6a94d049029ea470674828541
#
_entry.id   5bdd53e6a94d049029ea470674828541
#
_cell.length_a   1.000
_cell.length_b   1.000
_cell.length_c   1.000
_cell.angle_alpha   90.00
_cell.angle_beta   90.00
_cell.angle_gamma   90.00
#
_symmetry.space_group_name_H-M   'P 1'
#
loop_
_entity.id
_entity.type
_entity.pdbx_description
1 polymer ?
#
loop_
_entity_poly.entity_id
_entity_poly.type
_entity_poly.pdbx_seq_one_letter_code
_entity_poly.pdbx_strand_id
1 'polypeptide(L)'
;MRYRGIVCFVFSIVSFFVSGCGPDTETQPEPKSEWKGDASAFTEDFEFRGTEGDLLLYEKTQGTPFSGALEAKQANGDLSKERYSKGVKNGLQVKHSLSGARSEATFVDGVLHGDVVTYDRQGRERTRMHYVHGTLARLVHPETNGNQTD
;
A
#
# COMPACT_ATOMS: atom_id res chain seq x y z
N MET A 1 14.81 5.25 61.52
CA MET A 1 13.51 4.85 62.10
C MET A 1 12.39 5.58 61.40
N ARG A 2 11.61 4.90 60.64
CA ARG A 2 10.14 4.86 60.48
C ARG A 2 9.78 4.35 59.10
N TYR A 3 9.32 3.14 59.10
CA TYR A 3 8.58 2.46 58.02
C TYR A 3 7.19 3.05 57.88
N ARG A 4 6.67 3.17 56.63
CA ARG A 4 5.25 3.17 56.25
C ARG A 4 5.24 3.18 54.72
N GLY A 5 4.57 2.34 53.98
CA GLY A 5 3.54 1.34 54.15
C GLY A 5 3.08 1.05 52.73
N ILE A 6 3.21 -0.20 52.33
CA ILE A 6 2.79 -0.69 51.03
C ILE A 6 1.27 -0.77 51.03
N VAL A 7 0.61 -0.13 50.04
CA VAL A 7 -0.80 -0.40 49.72
C VAL A 7 -0.83 -1.04 48.34
N CYS A 8 -0.99 -2.38 48.33
CA CYS A 8 -1.37 -3.14 47.17
C CYS A 8 -2.83 -2.88 46.82
N PHE A 9 -3.08 -2.23 45.68
CA PHE A 9 -4.38 -2.26 45.05
C PHE A 9 -4.42 -3.41 44.05
N VAL A 10 -5.11 -4.47 44.44
CA VAL A 10 -5.48 -5.58 43.55
C VAL A 10 -6.68 -5.12 42.76
N PHE A 11 -6.47 -4.78 41.48
CA PHE A 11 -7.56 -4.61 40.53
C PHE A 11 -7.87 -5.95 39.86
N SER A 12 -9.02 -6.49 40.29
CA SER A 12 -9.65 -7.66 39.69
C SER A 12 -10.09 -7.32 38.23
N ILE A 13 -9.42 -7.87 37.23
CA ILE A 13 -9.84 -7.76 35.84
C ILE A 13 -10.86 -8.86 35.58
N VAL A 14 -12.12 -8.46 35.46
CA VAL A 14 -13.20 -9.32 34.96
C VAL A 14 -13.01 -9.44 33.43
N SER A 15 -12.58 -10.63 32.98
CA SER A 15 -12.51 -10.98 31.57
C SER A 15 -13.91 -11.19 31.02
N PHE A 16 -14.37 -10.25 30.19
CA PHE A 16 -15.52 -10.46 29.33
C PHE A 16 -15.00 -11.08 28.01
N PHE A 17 -15.15 -12.38 27.83
CA PHE A 17 -15.05 -13.03 26.55
C PHE A 17 -16.30 -12.72 25.73
N VAL A 18 -16.18 -11.82 24.75
CA VAL A 18 -17.17 -11.70 23.67
C VAL A 18 -16.60 -12.46 22.48
N SER A 19 -17.10 -13.69 22.26
CA SER A 19 -16.94 -14.41 21.01
C SER A 19 -17.80 -13.74 19.95
N GLY A 20 -17.18 -12.87 19.16
CA GLY A 20 -17.75 -12.32 17.92
C GLY A 20 -16.93 -12.86 16.75
N CYS A 21 -17.41 -13.92 16.09
CA CYS A 21 -16.89 -14.36 14.79
C CYS A 21 -17.45 -13.39 13.73
N GLY A 22 -16.67 -12.36 13.36
CA GLY A 22 -16.92 -11.54 12.20
C GLY A 22 -15.86 -11.85 11.15
N PRO A 23 -16.13 -11.63 9.83
CA PRO A 23 -15.16 -11.92 8.78
C PRO A 23 -13.89 -11.08 9.05
N ASP A 24 -12.75 -11.78 9.09
CA ASP A 24 -11.43 -11.20 9.26
C ASP A 24 -11.16 -10.21 8.12
N THR A 25 -11.53 -8.95 8.34
CA THR A 25 -10.96 -7.86 7.56
C THR A 25 -9.53 -7.74 8.06
N GLU A 26 -8.60 -8.33 7.34
CA GLU A 26 -7.18 -8.20 7.58
C GLU A 26 -6.82 -6.72 7.48
N THR A 27 -6.88 -6.05 8.64
CA THR A 27 -6.51 -4.64 8.75
C THR A 27 -5.02 -4.56 8.49
N GLN A 28 -4.63 -4.12 7.30
CA GLN A 28 -3.22 -3.84 7.01
C GLN A 28 -2.69 -2.90 8.09
N PRO A 29 -1.54 -3.21 8.71
CA PRO A 29 -0.96 -2.35 9.73
C PRO A 29 -0.76 -0.94 9.15
N GLU A 30 -1.16 0.07 9.92
CA GLU A 30 -0.95 1.47 9.56
C GLU A 30 0.53 1.72 9.27
N PRO A 31 0.85 2.48 8.21
CA PRO A 31 2.24 2.75 7.86
C PRO A 31 2.92 3.52 8.99
N LYS A 32 4.15 3.11 9.33
CA LYS A 32 4.95 3.74 10.40
C LYS A 32 5.35 5.18 10.08
N SER A 33 5.38 5.53 8.79
CA SER A 33 5.72 6.87 8.32
C SER A 33 4.91 7.21 7.07
N GLU A 34 4.74 8.50 6.81
CA GLU A 34 4.10 9.03 5.61
C GLU A 34 5.03 10.07 4.99
N TRP A 35 5.31 9.93 3.69
CA TRP A 35 6.10 10.88 2.93
C TRP A 35 5.30 11.40 1.73
N LYS A 36 5.39 12.73 1.47
CA LYS A 36 4.78 13.40 0.31
C LYS A 36 5.76 14.37 -0.31
N GLY A 37 5.92 14.29 -1.61
CA GLY A 37 6.82 15.17 -2.34
C GLY A 37 6.71 15.02 -3.84
N ASP A 38 7.55 15.76 -4.54
CA ASP A 38 7.74 15.65 -5.98
C ASP A 38 8.98 14.81 -6.33
N ALA A 39 9.26 14.67 -7.63
CA ALA A 39 10.37 13.86 -8.13
C ALA A 39 11.74 14.39 -7.63
N SER A 40 11.89 15.71 -7.41
CA SER A 40 13.12 16.30 -6.89
C SER A 40 13.33 15.92 -5.42
N ALA A 41 12.32 16.18 -4.58
CA ALA A 41 12.34 15.82 -3.17
C ALA A 41 12.53 14.30 -2.98
N PHE A 42 11.90 13.48 -3.84
CA PHE A 42 12.12 12.04 -3.79
C PHE A 42 13.60 11.67 -3.99
N THR A 43 14.27 12.26 -4.98
CA THR A 43 15.70 11.99 -5.21
C THR A 43 16.63 12.54 -4.13
N GLU A 44 16.20 13.56 -3.37
CA GLU A 44 16.92 14.06 -2.21
C GLU A 44 16.79 13.11 -1.01
N ASP A 45 15.59 12.62 -0.73
CA ASP A 45 15.27 11.86 0.47
C ASP A 45 15.51 10.35 0.32
N PHE A 46 15.40 9.81 -0.90
CA PHE A 46 15.45 8.35 -1.13
C PHE A 46 16.49 7.95 -2.18
N GLU A 47 16.89 6.70 -2.08
CA GLU A 47 17.67 6.00 -3.11
C GLU A 47 17.33 4.51 -3.15
N PHE A 48 17.50 3.91 -4.32
CA PHE A 48 17.43 2.46 -4.45
C PHE A 48 18.81 1.84 -4.27
N ARG A 49 18.91 0.80 -3.44
CA ARG A 49 20.13 0.02 -3.20
C ARG A 49 19.86 -1.45 -3.47
N GLY A 50 20.84 -2.15 -4.04
CA GLY A 50 20.76 -3.57 -4.35
C GLY A 50 21.14 -3.87 -5.80
N THR A 51 20.82 -5.08 -6.25
CA THR A 51 21.04 -5.55 -7.62
C THR A 51 19.72 -5.62 -8.36
N GLU A 52 19.78 -5.74 -9.70
CA GLU A 52 18.57 -5.94 -10.51
C GLU A 52 17.79 -7.16 -10.02
N GLY A 53 16.52 -6.95 -9.66
CA GLY A 53 15.63 -7.94 -9.04
C GLY A 53 15.47 -7.84 -7.53
N ASP A 54 16.45 -7.24 -6.81
CA ASP A 54 16.45 -7.11 -5.34
C ASP A 54 16.68 -5.66 -4.89
N LEU A 55 16.15 -4.70 -5.62
CA LEU A 55 16.26 -3.28 -5.28
C LEU A 55 15.36 -2.93 -4.10
N LEU A 56 15.98 -2.35 -3.06
CA LEU A 56 15.28 -1.84 -1.88
C LEU A 56 15.31 -0.32 -1.86
N LEU A 57 14.19 0.30 -1.51
CA LEU A 57 14.09 1.74 -1.27
C LEU A 57 14.65 2.08 0.11
N TYR A 58 15.65 2.93 0.17
CA TYR A 58 16.27 3.43 1.40
C TYR A 58 15.95 4.92 1.61
N GLU A 59 15.66 5.28 2.84
CA GLU A 59 15.66 6.67 3.28
C GLU A 59 17.08 7.11 3.56
N LYS A 60 17.57 8.12 2.83
CA LYS A 60 18.98 8.55 2.88
C LYS A 60 19.39 9.09 4.23
N THR A 61 18.51 9.86 4.88
CA THR A 61 18.78 10.49 6.18
C THR A 61 18.98 9.45 7.28
N GLN A 62 18.19 8.40 7.29
CA GLN A 62 18.26 7.33 8.29
C GLN A 62 19.17 6.19 7.87
N GLY A 63 19.48 6.07 6.57
CA GLY A 63 20.27 4.98 6.02
C GLY A 63 19.61 3.61 6.14
N THR A 64 18.28 3.55 6.34
CA THR A 64 17.51 2.33 6.56
C THR A 64 16.52 2.07 5.43
N PRO A 65 16.13 0.80 5.18
CA PRO A 65 15.07 0.49 4.25
C PRO A 65 13.76 1.14 4.68
N PHE A 66 13.11 1.86 3.76
CA PHE A 66 11.89 2.60 4.04
C PHE A 66 10.70 1.67 4.32
N SER A 67 9.91 2.04 5.33
CA SER A 67 8.63 1.39 5.62
C SER A 67 7.59 2.46 5.90
N GLY A 68 6.60 2.56 5.00
CA GLY A 68 5.59 3.61 5.13
C GLY A 68 4.74 3.80 3.88
N ALA A 69 3.93 4.85 3.89
CA ALA A 69 3.19 5.33 2.74
C ALA A 69 3.98 6.43 2.02
N LEU A 70 4.03 6.35 0.70
CA LEU A 70 4.73 7.28 -0.16
C LEU A 70 3.73 7.86 -1.17
N GLU A 71 3.61 9.20 -1.21
CA GLU A 71 2.83 9.93 -2.21
C GLU A 71 3.78 10.82 -3.02
N ALA A 72 4.03 10.44 -4.28
CA ALA A 72 4.99 11.13 -5.14
C ALA A 72 4.30 11.73 -6.36
N LYS A 73 4.54 13.03 -6.59
CA LYS A 73 4.20 13.69 -7.84
C LYS A 73 5.34 13.50 -8.84
N GLN A 74 5.05 12.85 -9.96
CA GLN A 74 6.00 12.59 -11.02
C GLN A 74 6.31 13.87 -11.82
N ALA A 75 7.44 13.89 -12.56
CA ALA A 75 7.84 15.02 -13.38
C ALA A 75 6.81 15.36 -14.49
N ASN A 76 6.07 14.37 -14.98
CA ASN A 76 4.97 14.54 -15.93
C ASN A 76 3.65 15.01 -15.28
N GLY A 77 3.64 15.23 -13.94
CA GLY A 77 2.51 15.68 -13.16
C GLY A 77 1.58 14.56 -12.66
N ASP A 78 1.80 13.31 -13.04
CA ASP A 78 1.06 12.17 -12.50
C ASP A 78 1.33 12.01 -11.00
N LEU A 79 0.36 11.48 -10.25
CA LEU A 79 0.49 11.21 -8.83
C LEU A 79 0.53 9.71 -8.58
N SER A 80 1.52 9.23 -7.82
CA SER A 80 1.55 7.86 -7.33
C SER A 80 1.45 7.80 -5.81
N LYS A 81 0.64 6.85 -5.31
CA LYS A 81 0.54 6.49 -3.90
C LYS A 81 0.97 5.04 -3.76
N GLU A 82 1.93 4.79 -2.93
CA GLU A 82 2.57 3.49 -2.79
C GLU A 82 2.77 3.16 -1.31
N ARG A 83 2.80 1.88 -0.98
CA ARG A 83 3.18 1.40 0.36
C ARG A 83 4.44 0.57 0.27
N TYR A 84 5.31 0.76 1.25
CA TYR A 84 6.57 0.03 1.38
C TYR A 84 6.68 -0.65 2.74
N SER A 85 7.30 -1.82 2.75
CA SER A 85 7.72 -2.53 3.96
C SER A 85 9.15 -2.99 3.77
N LYS A 86 10.06 -2.54 4.65
CA LYS A 86 11.49 -2.90 4.57
C LYS A 86 12.12 -2.66 3.19
N GLY A 87 11.75 -1.56 2.54
CA GLY A 87 12.27 -1.16 1.25
C GLY A 87 11.61 -1.78 0.02
N VAL A 88 10.71 -2.75 0.17
CA VAL A 88 9.94 -3.35 -0.93
C VAL A 88 8.50 -2.85 -0.96
N LYS A 89 7.90 -2.77 -2.14
CA LYS A 89 6.48 -2.45 -2.27
C LYS A 89 5.64 -3.54 -1.61
N ASN A 90 4.72 -3.12 -0.74
CA ASN A 90 3.83 -4.04 -0.04
C ASN A 90 2.48 -3.35 0.20
N GLY A 91 1.42 -3.89 -0.39
CA GLY A 91 0.08 -3.34 -0.36
C GLY A 91 -0.35 -2.66 -1.65
N LEU A 92 -1.38 -1.81 -1.56
CA LEU A 92 -1.99 -1.16 -2.71
C LEU A 92 -1.12 0.00 -3.23
N GLN A 93 -0.88 0.00 -4.55
CA GLN A 93 -0.39 1.13 -5.30
C GLN A 93 -1.55 1.76 -6.08
N VAL A 94 -1.66 3.08 -6.05
CA VAL A 94 -2.62 3.84 -6.87
C VAL A 94 -1.87 4.89 -7.67
N LYS A 95 -2.09 4.92 -8.98
CA LYS A 95 -1.56 5.96 -9.88
C LYS A 95 -2.70 6.75 -10.49
N HIS A 96 -2.58 8.07 -10.44
CA HIS A 96 -3.49 9.00 -11.10
C HIS A 96 -2.75 9.73 -12.20
N SER A 97 -3.27 9.66 -13.41
CA SER A 97 -2.75 10.44 -14.54
C SER A 97 -3.40 11.83 -14.57
N LEU A 98 -2.69 12.83 -15.08
CA LEU A 98 -3.25 14.16 -15.39
C LEU A 98 -4.44 14.07 -16.38
N SER A 99 -4.52 13.03 -17.19
CA SER A 99 -5.68 12.77 -18.07
C SER A 99 -6.96 12.41 -17.32
N GLY A 100 -6.87 12.18 -15.99
CA GLY A 100 -7.96 11.70 -15.14
C GLY A 100 -8.10 10.17 -15.11
N ALA A 101 -7.27 9.44 -15.84
CA ALA A 101 -7.21 7.98 -15.75
C ALA A 101 -6.55 7.56 -14.42
N ARG A 102 -6.93 6.39 -13.92
CA ARG A 102 -6.37 5.81 -12.68
C ARG A 102 -6.01 4.35 -12.89
N SER A 103 -4.97 3.89 -12.20
CA SER A 103 -4.66 2.47 -12.08
C SER A 103 -4.41 2.09 -10.63
N GLU A 104 -4.80 0.87 -10.29
CA GLU A 104 -4.60 0.25 -8.98
C GLU A 104 -3.87 -1.07 -9.16
N ALA A 105 -2.91 -1.37 -8.29
CA ALA A 105 -2.16 -2.61 -8.32
C ALA A 105 -1.81 -3.03 -6.89
N THR A 106 -1.89 -4.32 -6.57
CA THR A 106 -1.51 -4.84 -5.26
C THR A 106 -0.16 -5.54 -5.37
N PHE A 107 0.72 -5.25 -4.40
CA PHE A 107 2.03 -5.86 -4.26
C PHE A 107 2.13 -6.62 -2.95
N VAL A 108 2.78 -7.77 -2.99
CA VAL A 108 3.18 -8.55 -1.82
C VAL A 108 4.68 -8.80 -1.95
N ASP A 109 5.46 -8.35 -0.96
CA ASP A 109 6.91 -8.48 -0.92
C ASP A 109 7.62 -8.08 -2.24
N GLY A 110 7.24 -6.93 -2.78
CA GLY A 110 7.79 -6.36 -4.01
C GLY A 110 7.21 -6.92 -5.31
N VAL A 111 6.38 -7.94 -5.25
CA VAL A 111 5.87 -8.66 -6.42
C VAL A 111 4.37 -8.38 -6.63
N LEU A 112 3.94 -8.21 -7.87
CA LEU A 112 2.51 -8.10 -8.19
C LEU A 112 1.76 -9.35 -7.75
N HIS A 113 0.72 -9.16 -6.93
CA HIS A 113 -0.15 -10.24 -6.45
C HIS A 113 -1.58 -9.71 -6.28
N GLY A 114 -2.54 -10.39 -6.92
CA GLY A 114 -3.92 -9.91 -6.96
C GLY A 114 -4.23 -9.10 -8.22
N ASP A 115 -5.19 -8.20 -8.13
CA ASP A 115 -5.70 -7.48 -9.29
C ASP A 115 -4.88 -6.21 -9.62
N VAL A 116 -4.64 -6.00 -10.92
CA VAL A 116 -4.27 -4.72 -11.50
C VAL A 116 -5.47 -4.22 -12.29
N VAL A 117 -6.01 -3.09 -11.88
CA VAL A 117 -7.23 -2.52 -12.46
C VAL A 117 -6.94 -1.15 -13.05
N THR A 118 -7.41 -0.88 -14.25
CA THR A 118 -7.33 0.44 -14.86
C THR A 118 -8.73 1.04 -15.04
N TYR A 119 -8.81 2.35 -14.81
CA TYR A 119 -10.04 3.12 -14.92
C TYR A 119 -9.85 4.29 -15.87
N ASP A 120 -10.90 4.64 -16.61
CA ASP A 120 -10.91 5.87 -17.38
C ASP A 120 -11.18 7.11 -16.49
N ARG A 121 -11.18 8.31 -17.12
CA ARG A 121 -11.45 9.57 -16.44
C ARG A 121 -12.84 9.70 -15.83
N GLN A 122 -13.79 8.84 -16.23
CA GLN A 122 -15.13 8.77 -15.66
C GLN A 122 -15.22 7.75 -14.52
N GLY A 123 -14.11 7.10 -14.17
CA GLY A 123 -14.04 6.06 -13.13
C GLY A 123 -14.57 4.69 -13.57
N ARG A 124 -14.83 4.49 -14.87
CA ARG A 124 -15.26 3.19 -15.39
C ARG A 124 -14.06 2.27 -15.54
N GLU A 125 -14.18 1.04 -15.08
CA GLU A 125 -13.17 0.00 -15.27
C GLU A 125 -12.96 -0.28 -16.75
N ARG A 126 -11.70 -0.30 -17.19
CA ARG A 126 -11.30 -0.55 -18.58
C ARG A 126 -10.62 -1.90 -18.76
N THR A 127 -9.81 -2.28 -17.79
CA THR A 127 -9.15 -3.59 -17.78
C THR A 127 -8.98 -4.07 -16.35
N ARG A 128 -9.02 -5.39 -16.19
CA ARG A 128 -8.63 -6.08 -14.96
C ARG A 128 -7.72 -7.24 -15.31
N MET A 129 -6.55 -7.25 -14.70
CA MET A 129 -5.57 -8.32 -14.84
C MET A 129 -5.34 -8.94 -13.47
N HIS A 130 -5.40 -10.25 -13.36
CA HIS A 130 -5.11 -10.94 -12.10
C HIS A 130 -3.72 -11.56 -12.15
N TYR A 131 -2.88 -11.22 -11.18
CA TYR A 131 -1.51 -11.71 -11.05
C TYR A 131 -1.36 -12.63 -9.86
N VAL A 132 -0.56 -13.69 -10.02
CA VAL A 132 -0.15 -14.60 -8.95
C VAL A 132 1.38 -14.68 -8.97
N HIS A 133 2.01 -14.20 -7.90
CA HIS A 133 3.48 -14.14 -7.78
C HIS A 133 4.16 -13.56 -9.01
N GLY A 134 3.70 -12.40 -9.47
CA GLY A 134 4.25 -11.67 -10.61
C GLY A 134 3.86 -12.21 -12.00
N THR A 135 3.16 -13.34 -12.06
CA THR A 135 2.72 -13.96 -13.32
C THR A 135 1.27 -13.61 -13.60
N LEU A 136 0.99 -13.15 -14.83
CA LEU A 136 -0.38 -12.89 -15.27
C LEU A 136 -1.16 -14.21 -15.37
N ALA A 137 -2.14 -14.39 -14.50
CA ALA A 137 -3.00 -15.57 -14.46
C ALA A 137 -4.30 -15.41 -15.27
N ARG A 138 -4.85 -14.18 -15.33
CA ARG A 138 -6.09 -13.90 -16.03
C ARG A 138 -6.18 -12.44 -16.47
N LEU A 139 -6.73 -12.22 -17.67
CA LEU A 139 -7.10 -10.90 -18.19
C LEU A 139 -8.62 -10.86 -18.39
N VAL A 140 -9.26 -9.83 -17.84
CA VAL A 140 -10.69 -9.57 -18.01
C VAL A 140 -10.85 -8.18 -18.64
N HIS A 141 -11.52 -8.12 -19.78
CA HIS A 141 -12.02 -6.88 -20.33
C HIS A 141 -13.48 -6.73 -19.84
N PRO A 142 -13.83 -5.65 -19.13
CA PRO A 142 -15.24 -5.37 -18.87
C PRO A 142 -15.93 -5.26 -20.22
N GLU A 143 -16.98 -6.05 -20.38
CA GLU A 143 -17.81 -5.97 -21.58
C GLU A 143 -18.31 -4.53 -21.71
N THR A 144 -17.99 -3.86 -22.81
CA THR A 144 -18.73 -2.68 -23.22
C THR A 144 -20.13 -3.19 -23.51
N ASN A 145 -21.10 -2.91 -22.64
CA ASN A 145 -22.50 -3.09 -22.95
C ASN A 145 -22.82 -2.19 -24.16
N GLY A 146 -22.41 -2.67 -25.32
CA GLY A 146 -22.85 -2.17 -26.59
C GLY A 146 -24.29 -2.60 -26.75
N ASN A 147 -25.19 -1.63 -26.65
CA ASN A 147 -26.55 -1.73 -27.06
C ASN A 147 -26.57 -2.26 -28.49
N GLN A 148 -26.73 -3.60 -28.66
CA GLN A 148 -27.19 -4.15 -29.92
C GLN A 148 -28.65 -3.79 -30.02
N THR A 149 -28.95 -2.66 -30.64
CA THR A 149 -30.26 -2.43 -31.22
C THR A 149 -30.28 -3.15 -32.56
N ASP A 150 -31.03 -4.26 -32.58
CA ASP A 150 -31.52 -4.86 -33.83
C ASP A 150 -32.37 -3.85 -34.61
#